data_bb70e57aa8599bfc242397837d598582
#
_entry.id   bb70e57aa8599bfc242397837d598582
#
_cell.length_a   1.000
_cell.length_b   1.000
_cell.length_c   1.000
_cell.angle_alpha   90.00
_cell.angle_beta   90.00
_cell.angle_gamma   90.00
#
_symmetry.space_group_name_H-M   'P 1'
#
loop_
_entity.id
_entity.type
_entity.pdbx_description
1 polymer ?
#
loop_
_entity_poly.entity_id
_entity_poly.type
_entity_poly.pdbx_seq_one_letter_code
_entity_poly.pdbx_strand_id
1 'polypeptide(L)'
;ARPKLYVMDNGRMRMDKNWMIAMHNPATIHNPNAQTEFVEFPIYTVLIDHPEGKILFDTSCNPNSMGPQGRWAESTQQMFPWTATEECYLHNRLEQLKVRPEDIRYVVASHLHLNHAGCLEMFTNATIIVHEDEFNGALQCYARNQKEGAYIWADIDAWIKNNLQWRTVKRHEDNILLAEGVKVLNFGSGHAWGMLGLHVELPETGGIILASDAIYTAESYGPPIKPPGIIYDSLGYMNTVERIRRIAQETKSQVWFGHDAEQFKKFRKSTEGYYE
;
A
#
# COMPACT_ATOMS: atom_id res chain seq x y z
N ALA A 1 -11.19 -19.27 -17.78
CA ALA A 1 -10.34 -19.20 -16.59
C ALA A 1 -10.91 -18.18 -15.61
N ARG A 2 -10.76 -18.42 -14.32
CA ARG A 2 -11.22 -17.53 -13.26
C ARG A 2 -10.07 -16.66 -12.77
N PRO A 3 -10.36 -15.46 -12.27
CA PRO A 3 -9.34 -14.66 -11.60
C PRO A 3 -8.86 -15.34 -10.32
N LYS A 4 -7.58 -15.23 -10.04
CA LYS A 4 -6.96 -15.72 -8.81
C LYS A 4 -6.25 -14.57 -8.12
N LEU A 5 -6.50 -14.42 -6.83
CA LEU A 5 -5.88 -13.37 -6.03
C LEU A 5 -4.85 -13.98 -5.09
N TYR A 6 -3.61 -13.52 -5.20
CA TYR A 6 -2.49 -13.96 -4.37
C TYR A 6 -2.06 -12.86 -3.41
N VAL A 7 -1.90 -13.21 -2.14
CA VAL A 7 -1.32 -12.33 -1.12
C VAL A 7 0.15 -12.69 -0.96
N MET A 8 1.02 -11.75 -1.31
CA MET A 8 2.47 -11.96 -1.24
C MET A 8 3.05 -11.30 0.01
N ASP A 9 3.69 -12.09 0.87
CA ASP A 9 4.36 -11.63 2.07
C ASP A 9 5.71 -10.98 1.68
N ASN A 10 5.88 -9.71 1.96
CA ASN A 10 7.07 -8.93 1.63
C ASN A 10 7.85 -8.47 2.87
N GLY A 11 7.72 -9.20 3.97
CA GLY A 11 8.48 -8.91 5.17
C GLY A 11 7.74 -8.09 6.22
N ARG A 12 8.50 -7.47 7.09
CA ARG A 12 7.97 -6.71 8.24
C ARG A 12 8.62 -5.35 8.33
N MET A 13 7.85 -4.40 8.80
CA MET A 13 8.34 -3.06 9.12
C MET A 13 8.00 -2.77 10.57
N ARG A 14 8.77 -1.91 11.19
CA ARG A 14 8.50 -1.44 12.56
C ARG A 14 8.41 0.07 12.55
N MET A 15 7.63 0.62 13.47
CA MET A 15 7.54 2.07 13.69
C MET A 15 6.94 2.38 15.05
N ASP A 16 7.07 3.61 15.46
CA ASP A 16 6.36 4.13 16.63
C ASP A 16 4.85 3.98 16.41
N LYS A 17 4.15 3.42 17.42
CA LYS A 17 2.70 3.23 17.35
C LYS A 17 1.92 4.53 17.12
N ASN A 18 2.47 5.68 17.53
CA ASN A 18 1.86 6.99 17.25
C ASN A 18 1.68 7.25 15.76
N TRP A 19 2.53 6.68 14.90
CA TRP A 19 2.37 6.81 13.46
C TRP A 19 1.18 6.00 12.94
N MET A 20 0.85 4.91 13.63
CA MET A 20 -0.27 4.03 13.26
C MET A 20 -1.58 4.50 13.88
N ILE A 21 -1.56 4.81 15.18
CA ILE A 21 -2.71 5.31 15.96
C ILE A 21 -2.25 6.57 16.68
N ALA A 22 -2.66 7.72 16.18
CA ALA A 22 -2.27 8.99 16.76
C ALA A 22 -2.73 9.09 18.21
N MET A 23 -1.86 9.56 19.09
CA MET A 23 -2.17 9.79 20.50
C MET A 23 -2.69 8.55 21.22
N HIS A 24 -2.19 7.35 20.89
CA HIS A 24 -2.66 6.10 21.49
C HIS A 24 -2.47 6.03 23.01
N ASN A 25 -1.51 6.76 23.55
CA ASN A 25 -1.19 6.82 24.98
C ASN A 25 -0.85 8.26 25.39
N PRO A 26 -1.86 9.17 25.42
CA PRO A 26 -1.60 10.57 25.71
C PRO A 26 -1.18 10.78 27.16
N ALA A 27 -0.30 11.73 27.41
CA ALA A 27 0.11 12.12 28.76
C ALA A 27 -1.09 12.70 29.53
N THR A 28 -1.12 12.45 30.83
CA THR A 28 -2.13 12.98 31.75
C THR A 28 -1.43 13.54 32.99
N ILE A 29 -2.18 14.23 33.85
CA ILE A 29 -1.62 14.74 35.10
C ILE A 29 -1.10 13.60 36.00
N HIS A 30 -1.68 12.40 35.91
CA HIS A 30 -1.26 11.22 36.67
C HIS A 30 -0.19 10.39 35.97
N ASN A 31 0.03 10.61 34.66
CA ASN A 31 1.06 9.95 33.88
C ASN A 31 1.64 10.94 32.86
N PRO A 32 2.42 11.95 33.35
CA PRO A 32 2.90 13.03 32.49
C PRO A 32 3.97 12.61 31.49
N ASN A 33 4.61 11.45 31.71
CA ASN A 33 5.65 10.90 30.86
C ASN A 33 5.20 9.59 30.21
N ALA A 34 3.98 9.57 29.70
CA ALA A 34 3.42 8.40 29.04
C ALA A 34 4.33 7.92 27.90
N GLN A 35 4.59 6.63 27.87
CA GLN A 35 5.51 6.02 26.91
C GLN A 35 4.74 5.56 25.68
N THR A 36 5.40 5.68 24.54
CA THR A 36 4.96 5.04 23.30
C THR A 36 5.58 3.64 23.19
N GLU A 37 5.26 2.93 22.14
CA GLU A 37 5.85 1.63 21.86
C GLU A 37 6.24 1.52 20.38
N PHE A 38 7.22 0.67 20.10
CA PHE A 38 7.68 0.38 18.76
C PHE A 38 6.98 -0.90 18.31
N VAL A 39 6.15 -0.82 17.24
CA VAL A 39 5.30 -1.93 16.80
C VAL A 39 5.77 -2.49 15.46
N GLU A 40 5.59 -3.79 15.29
CA GLU A 40 5.88 -4.48 14.03
C GLU A 40 4.59 -4.76 13.26
N PHE A 41 4.66 -4.64 11.94
CA PHE A 41 3.52 -4.87 11.07
C PHE A 41 3.96 -5.47 9.73
N PRO A 42 3.05 -6.19 9.04
CA PRO A 42 3.37 -6.83 7.77
C PRO A 42 3.42 -5.84 6.62
N ILE A 43 4.29 -6.13 5.65
CA ILE A 43 4.29 -5.53 4.32
C ILE A 43 3.83 -6.62 3.36
N TYR A 44 2.81 -6.34 2.57
CA TYR A 44 2.34 -7.29 1.57
C TYR A 44 1.84 -6.59 0.31
N THR A 45 1.87 -7.33 -0.78
CA THR A 45 1.34 -6.93 -2.08
C THR A 45 0.32 -7.95 -2.54
N VAL A 46 -0.51 -7.57 -3.50
CA VAL A 46 -1.56 -8.46 -4.02
C VAL A 46 -1.42 -8.57 -5.54
N LEU A 47 -1.33 -9.80 -6.02
CA LEU A 47 -1.38 -10.10 -7.45
C LEU A 47 -2.75 -10.68 -7.79
N ILE A 48 -3.41 -10.07 -8.78
CA ILE A 48 -4.65 -10.61 -9.36
C ILE A 48 -4.29 -11.18 -10.73
N ASP A 49 -4.24 -12.51 -10.81
CA ASP A 49 -4.05 -13.22 -12.07
C ASP A 49 -5.42 -13.32 -12.76
N HIS A 50 -5.69 -12.33 -13.60
CA HIS A 50 -6.97 -12.16 -14.26
C HIS A 50 -6.88 -12.61 -15.72
N PRO A 51 -7.93 -13.24 -16.28
CA PRO A 51 -7.96 -13.62 -17.70
C PRO A 51 -7.72 -12.46 -18.67
N GLU A 52 -8.10 -11.23 -18.28
CA GLU A 52 -7.89 -10.02 -19.09
C GLU A 52 -6.53 -9.38 -18.91
N GLY A 53 -5.66 -9.95 -18.09
CA GLY A 53 -4.31 -9.44 -17.82
C GLY A 53 -4.04 -9.33 -16.32
N LYS A 54 -2.78 -9.49 -15.93
CA LYS A 54 -2.36 -9.50 -14.54
C LYS A 54 -2.34 -8.09 -13.96
N ILE A 55 -2.85 -7.95 -12.76
CA ILE A 55 -2.94 -6.68 -12.02
C ILE A 55 -2.18 -6.85 -10.71
N LEU A 56 -1.25 -5.94 -10.44
CA LEU A 56 -0.50 -5.90 -9.19
C LEU A 56 -0.95 -4.70 -8.37
N PHE A 57 -1.27 -4.91 -7.10
CA PHE A 57 -1.59 -3.85 -6.15
C PHE A 57 -0.42 -3.62 -5.21
N ASP A 58 0.23 -2.46 -5.32
CA ASP A 58 1.45 -2.04 -4.64
C ASP A 58 2.69 -2.87 -4.99
N THR A 59 3.87 -2.38 -4.64
CA THR A 59 5.14 -2.98 -5.05
C THR A 59 6.17 -3.14 -3.93
N SER A 60 5.73 -3.04 -2.66
CA SER A 60 6.63 -3.27 -1.51
C SER A 60 7.80 -2.28 -1.43
N CYS A 61 8.77 -2.62 -0.59
CA CYS A 61 10.04 -1.91 -0.47
C CYS A 61 11.03 -2.41 -1.52
N ASN A 62 11.93 -1.54 -1.97
CA ASN A 62 13.03 -1.95 -2.83
C ASN A 62 14.01 -2.81 -2.02
N PRO A 63 14.56 -3.92 -2.57
CA PRO A 63 15.56 -4.72 -1.88
C PRO A 63 16.80 -3.94 -1.42
N ASN A 64 17.11 -2.83 -2.09
CA ASN A 64 18.26 -1.97 -1.78
C ASN A 64 17.92 -0.82 -0.82
N SER A 65 16.83 -0.91 -0.08
CA SER A 65 16.36 0.17 0.79
C SER A 65 17.23 0.39 2.03
N MET A 66 17.64 -0.70 2.67
CA MET A 66 18.28 -0.69 3.99
C MET A 66 19.82 -0.79 3.91
N GLY A 67 20.47 -0.44 5.00
CA GLY A 67 21.93 -0.56 5.16
C GLY A 67 22.68 0.74 4.83
N PRO A 68 24.03 0.73 5.03
CA PRO A 68 24.84 1.94 4.82
C PRO A 68 24.80 2.49 3.40
N GLN A 69 24.62 1.60 2.40
CA GLN A 69 24.50 1.97 0.98
C GLN A 69 23.04 1.92 0.52
N GLY A 70 22.10 1.83 1.47
CA GLY A 70 20.68 1.75 1.15
C GLY A 70 20.11 3.03 0.55
N ARG A 71 19.05 2.87 -0.20
CA ARG A 71 18.36 4.00 -0.85
C ARG A 71 17.70 4.94 0.15
N TRP A 72 17.28 4.42 1.31
CA TRP A 72 16.63 5.24 2.32
C TRP A 72 17.66 6.02 3.13
N ALA A 73 17.35 7.29 3.42
CA ALA A 73 18.15 8.08 4.36
C ALA A 73 18.25 7.36 5.71
N GLU A 74 19.34 7.56 6.42
CA GLU A 74 19.56 6.93 7.72
C GLU A 74 18.41 7.20 8.70
N SER A 75 17.94 8.44 8.76
CA SER A 75 16.78 8.83 9.59
C SER A 75 15.53 8.01 9.25
N THR A 76 15.26 7.79 7.98
CA THR A 76 14.12 6.98 7.51
C THR A 76 14.29 5.52 7.92
N GLN A 77 15.50 4.95 7.78
CA GLN A 77 15.80 3.59 8.20
C GLN A 77 15.61 3.39 9.70
N GLN A 78 15.92 4.40 10.50
CA GLN A 78 15.73 4.35 11.94
C GLN A 78 14.26 4.44 12.35
N MET A 79 13.48 5.25 11.66
CA MET A 79 12.05 5.44 11.96
C MET A 79 11.19 4.29 11.49
N PHE A 80 11.52 3.69 10.35
CA PHE A 80 10.70 2.70 9.66
C PHE A 80 11.52 1.50 9.18
N PRO A 81 12.28 0.83 10.08
CA PRO A 81 13.15 -0.27 9.63
C PRO A 81 12.33 -1.40 9.00
N TRP A 82 12.76 -1.80 7.81
CA TRP A 82 12.18 -2.93 7.08
C TRP A 82 13.12 -4.12 7.17
N THR A 83 12.54 -5.28 7.46
CA THR A 83 13.25 -6.56 7.53
C THR A 83 12.54 -7.58 6.65
N ALA A 84 13.28 -8.20 5.76
CA ALA A 84 12.74 -9.24 4.88
C ALA A 84 13.86 -10.22 4.53
N THR A 85 13.52 -11.49 4.40
CA THR A 85 14.41 -12.48 3.78
C THR A 85 14.31 -12.31 2.25
N GLU A 86 15.31 -12.79 1.51
CA GLU A 86 15.34 -12.65 0.05
C GLU A 86 14.09 -13.23 -0.63
N GLU A 87 13.56 -14.33 -0.10
CA GLU A 87 12.35 -14.95 -0.62
C GLU A 87 11.13 -14.02 -0.57
N CYS A 88 11.13 -13.03 0.34
CA CYS A 88 10.06 -12.05 0.50
C CYS A 88 10.18 -10.86 -0.45
N TYR A 89 11.29 -10.69 -1.16
CA TYR A 89 11.43 -9.62 -2.14
C TYR A 89 10.40 -9.81 -3.27
N LEU A 90 9.81 -8.72 -3.72
CA LEU A 90 8.71 -8.80 -4.68
C LEU A 90 9.06 -9.61 -5.94
N HIS A 91 10.24 -9.39 -6.53
CA HIS A 91 10.64 -10.11 -7.72
C HIS A 91 10.74 -11.63 -7.48
N ASN A 92 11.16 -12.05 -6.28
CA ASN A 92 11.24 -13.46 -5.92
C ASN A 92 9.84 -14.04 -5.64
N ARG A 93 8.94 -13.26 -5.03
CA ARG A 93 7.54 -13.69 -4.86
C ARG A 93 6.84 -13.90 -6.20
N LEU A 94 7.07 -13.02 -7.16
CA LEU A 94 6.52 -13.17 -8.51
C LEU A 94 7.12 -14.39 -9.21
N GLU A 95 8.43 -14.60 -9.10
CA GLU A 95 9.11 -15.75 -9.68
C GLU A 95 8.55 -17.08 -9.13
N GLN A 96 8.27 -17.16 -7.84
CA GLN A 96 7.64 -18.32 -7.20
C GLN A 96 6.28 -18.67 -7.84
N LEU A 97 5.59 -17.65 -8.35
CA LEU A 97 4.31 -17.81 -9.07
C LEU A 97 4.50 -17.94 -10.58
N LYS A 98 5.75 -18.00 -11.06
CA LYS A 98 6.11 -18.06 -12.49
C LYS A 98 5.59 -16.84 -13.26
N VAL A 99 5.61 -15.69 -12.61
CA VAL A 99 5.21 -14.40 -13.18
C VAL A 99 6.44 -13.52 -13.30
N ARG A 100 6.66 -12.96 -14.49
CA ARG A 100 7.73 -12.00 -14.73
C ARG A 100 7.17 -10.59 -14.58
N PRO A 101 7.98 -9.59 -14.22
CA PRO A 101 7.53 -8.19 -14.20
C PRO A 101 6.88 -7.75 -15.53
N GLU A 102 7.42 -8.23 -16.65
CA GLU A 102 6.92 -7.93 -18.00
C GLU A 102 5.51 -8.48 -18.27
N ASP A 103 5.05 -9.45 -17.47
CA ASP A 103 3.73 -10.05 -17.63
C ASP A 103 2.61 -9.21 -16.98
N ILE A 104 2.97 -8.21 -16.19
CA ILE A 104 2.00 -7.36 -15.49
C ILE A 104 1.45 -6.30 -16.44
N ARG A 105 0.12 -6.29 -16.56
CA ARG A 105 -0.60 -5.31 -17.39
C ARG A 105 -0.80 -3.98 -16.67
N TYR A 106 -1.25 -4.04 -15.42
CA TYR A 106 -1.49 -2.86 -14.58
C TYR A 106 -0.81 -3.01 -13.25
N VAL A 107 -0.16 -1.97 -12.80
CA VAL A 107 0.24 -1.80 -11.39
C VAL A 107 -0.61 -0.68 -10.83
N VAL A 108 -1.39 -0.96 -9.80
CA VAL A 108 -2.11 0.07 -9.06
C VAL A 108 -1.27 0.41 -7.83
N ALA A 109 -0.71 1.62 -7.82
CA ALA A 109 -0.02 2.15 -6.66
C ALA A 109 -1.05 2.84 -5.77
N SER A 110 -1.29 2.29 -4.58
CA SER A 110 -2.23 2.90 -3.64
C SER A 110 -1.79 4.32 -3.28
N HIS A 111 -0.50 4.51 -3.11
CA HIS A 111 0.21 5.77 -2.96
C HIS A 111 1.71 5.50 -3.14
N LEU A 112 2.55 6.53 -3.03
CA LEU A 112 3.95 6.41 -3.43
C LEU A 112 4.94 6.46 -2.26
N HIS A 113 4.50 6.07 -1.07
CA HIS A 113 5.39 5.90 0.08
C HIS A 113 6.34 4.72 -0.11
N LEU A 114 7.39 4.72 0.68
CA LEU A 114 8.57 3.86 0.62
C LEU A 114 8.28 2.36 0.57
N ASN A 115 7.21 1.91 1.23
CA ASN A 115 6.85 0.50 1.34
C ASN A 115 5.74 0.08 0.38
N HIS A 116 5.33 0.96 -0.53
CA HIS A 116 4.31 0.70 -1.54
C HIS A 116 4.83 0.87 -2.97
N ALA A 117 5.82 1.73 -3.15
CA ALA A 117 6.33 2.11 -4.47
C ALA A 117 7.78 1.69 -4.72
N GLY A 118 8.36 0.87 -3.84
CA GLY A 118 9.78 0.56 -3.86
C GLY A 118 10.26 -0.20 -5.11
N CYS A 119 9.39 -0.97 -5.75
CA CYS A 119 9.75 -1.77 -6.91
C CYS A 119 9.01 -1.38 -8.19
N LEU A 120 8.42 -0.18 -8.27
CA LEU A 120 7.73 0.27 -9.48
C LEU A 120 8.63 0.23 -10.71
N GLU A 121 9.92 0.49 -10.55
CA GLU A 121 10.90 0.52 -11.65
C GLU A 121 10.97 -0.77 -12.48
N MET A 122 10.54 -1.90 -11.89
CA MET A 122 10.59 -3.20 -12.56
C MET A 122 9.51 -3.36 -13.65
N PHE A 123 8.45 -2.57 -13.59
CA PHE A 123 7.23 -2.81 -14.38
C PHE A 123 7.17 -1.92 -15.62
N THR A 124 8.14 -2.07 -16.48
CA THR A 124 8.31 -1.24 -17.69
C THR A 124 7.28 -1.50 -18.77
N ASN A 125 6.63 -2.67 -18.75
CA ASN A 125 5.56 -3.00 -19.71
C ASN A 125 4.17 -2.67 -19.19
N ALA A 126 4.04 -2.39 -17.89
CA ALA A 126 2.75 -2.12 -17.26
C ALA A 126 2.35 -0.65 -17.41
N THR A 127 1.05 -0.40 -17.33
CA THR A 127 0.54 0.94 -17.02
C THR A 127 0.49 1.08 -15.51
N ILE A 128 1.19 2.08 -14.98
CA ILE A 128 1.19 2.40 -13.56
C ILE A 128 0.05 3.36 -13.27
N ILE A 129 -0.90 2.93 -12.46
CA ILE A 129 -2.07 3.72 -12.10
C ILE A 129 -1.86 4.32 -10.72
N VAL A 130 -1.93 5.63 -10.62
CA VAL A 130 -1.68 6.39 -9.38
C VAL A 130 -2.55 7.63 -9.35
N HIS A 131 -2.91 8.11 -8.17
CA HIS A 131 -3.65 9.36 -8.04
C HIS A 131 -2.79 10.53 -8.53
N GLU A 132 -3.39 11.45 -9.28
CA GLU A 132 -2.70 12.63 -9.83
C GLU A 132 -1.96 13.44 -8.76
N ASP A 133 -2.62 13.72 -7.64
CA ASP A 133 -2.01 14.53 -6.57
C ASP A 133 -0.83 13.81 -5.91
N GLU A 134 -0.90 12.50 -5.80
CA GLU A 134 0.19 11.69 -5.26
C GLU A 134 1.40 11.70 -6.18
N PHE A 135 1.15 11.50 -7.46
CA PHE A 135 2.20 11.57 -8.49
C PHE A 135 2.89 12.93 -8.51
N ASN A 136 2.11 14.01 -8.52
CA ASN A 136 2.65 15.37 -8.53
C ASN A 136 3.45 15.67 -7.27
N GLY A 137 2.97 15.22 -6.10
CA GLY A 137 3.67 15.41 -4.83
C GLY A 137 5.01 14.69 -4.79
N ALA A 138 5.07 13.45 -5.28
CA ALA A 138 6.30 12.68 -5.34
C ALA A 138 7.33 13.34 -6.26
N LEU A 139 6.90 13.85 -7.43
CA LEU A 139 7.79 14.56 -8.35
C LEU A 139 8.32 15.86 -7.75
N GLN A 140 7.52 16.57 -6.93
CA GLN A 140 8.00 17.74 -6.21
C GLN A 140 9.10 17.38 -5.21
N CYS A 141 8.95 16.29 -4.48
CA CYS A 141 10.01 15.80 -3.57
C CYS A 141 11.30 15.53 -4.34
N TYR A 142 11.19 14.90 -5.49
CA TYR A 142 12.33 14.62 -6.35
C TYR A 142 13.01 15.90 -6.86
N ALA A 143 12.21 16.81 -7.42
CA ALA A 143 12.71 18.08 -7.98
C ALA A 143 13.37 18.96 -6.90
N ARG A 144 12.88 18.91 -5.66
CA ARG A 144 13.44 19.63 -4.52
C ARG A 144 14.64 18.93 -3.89
N ASN A 145 15.06 17.79 -4.46
CA ASN A 145 16.16 16.97 -3.94
C ASN A 145 15.96 16.54 -2.47
N GLN A 146 14.72 16.23 -2.13
CA GLN A 146 14.35 15.82 -0.77
C GLN A 146 14.77 14.37 -0.54
N LYS A 147 15.75 14.16 0.33
CA LYS A 147 16.34 12.83 0.57
C LYS A 147 15.74 12.11 1.78
N GLU A 148 15.09 12.83 2.67
CA GLU A 148 14.49 12.28 3.88
C GLU A 148 12.97 12.15 3.74
N GLY A 149 12.36 11.32 4.59
CA GLY A 149 10.93 11.14 4.63
C GLY A 149 10.45 9.89 3.91
N ALA A 150 9.16 9.85 3.62
CA ALA A 150 8.49 8.65 3.11
C ALA A 150 8.50 8.51 1.58
N TYR A 151 8.88 9.54 0.86
CA TYR A 151 9.05 9.52 -0.61
C TYR A 151 10.53 9.39 -0.90
N ILE A 152 10.92 8.26 -1.44
CA ILE A 152 12.35 7.91 -1.60
C ILE A 152 12.89 8.45 -2.90
N TRP A 153 13.82 9.39 -2.81
CA TRP A 153 14.41 10.05 -3.97
C TRP A 153 14.99 9.05 -4.98
N ALA A 154 15.72 8.05 -4.51
CA ALA A 154 16.36 7.06 -5.38
C ALA A 154 15.32 6.16 -6.09
N ASP A 155 14.19 5.88 -5.46
CA ASP A 155 13.10 5.15 -6.10
C ASP A 155 12.50 5.98 -7.23
N ILE A 156 12.22 7.25 -6.95
CA ILE A 156 11.65 8.18 -7.95
C ILE A 156 12.61 8.36 -9.13
N ASP A 157 13.90 8.52 -8.86
CA ASP A 157 14.94 8.61 -9.88
C ASP A 157 14.91 7.38 -10.82
N ALA A 158 14.76 6.19 -10.23
CA ALA A 158 14.66 4.96 -10.99
C ALA A 158 13.40 4.91 -11.87
N TRP A 159 12.26 5.39 -11.40
CA TRP A 159 11.03 5.46 -12.21
C TRP A 159 11.25 6.31 -13.46
N ILE A 160 11.89 7.47 -13.29
CA ILE A 160 12.17 8.41 -14.37
C ILE A 160 13.13 7.79 -15.38
N LYS A 161 14.22 7.20 -14.90
CA LYS A 161 15.23 6.56 -15.73
C LYS A 161 14.72 5.36 -16.53
N ASN A 162 13.75 4.65 -15.97
CA ASN A 162 13.14 3.48 -16.61
C ASN A 162 11.96 3.83 -17.52
N ASN A 163 11.62 5.10 -17.67
CA ASN A 163 10.55 5.58 -18.55
C ASN A 163 9.23 4.86 -18.32
N LEU A 164 8.79 4.77 -17.07
CA LEU A 164 7.54 4.10 -16.74
C LEU A 164 6.34 4.77 -17.41
N GLN A 165 5.33 3.97 -17.72
CA GLN A 165 4.10 4.44 -18.35
C GLN A 165 3.07 4.72 -17.27
N TRP A 166 2.66 5.97 -17.12
CA TRP A 166 1.77 6.42 -16.06
C TRP A 166 0.37 6.73 -16.56
N ARG A 167 -0.63 6.28 -15.83
CA ARG A 167 -1.98 6.78 -15.92
C ARG A 167 -2.33 7.41 -14.58
N THR A 168 -2.47 8.72 -14.57
CA THR A 168 -2.86 9.45 -13.36
C THR A 168 -4.38 9.52 -13.25
N VAL A 169 -4.89 9.19 -12.06
CA VAL A 169 -6.32 9.25 -11.76
C VAL A 169 -6.65 10.66 -11.27
N LYS A 170 -7.54 11.34 -11.97
CA LYS A 170 -7.97 12.70 -11.66
C LYS A 170 -8.90 12.71 -10.44
N ARG A 171 -8.99 13.85 -9.75
CA ARG A 171 -9.82 13.99 -8.54
C ARG A 171 -11.28 13.60 -8.74
N HIS A 172 -11.82 13.81 -9.94
CA HIS A 172 -13.22 13.53 -10.27
C HIS A 172 -13.47 12.11 -10.76
N GLU A 173 -12.42 11.38 -11.12
CA GLU A 173 -12.56 10.02 -11.61
C GLU A 173 -12.71 9.05 -10.43
N ASP A 174 -13.60 8.07 -10.56
CA ASP A 174 -13.80 7.04 -9.57
C ASP A 174 -14.35 5.78 -10.22
N ASN A 175 -14.28 4.66 -9.48
CA ASN A 175 -14.82 3.37 -9.92
C ASN A 175 -14.30 2.95 -11.29
N ILE A 176 -13.00 3.11 -11.51
CA ILE A 176 -12.38 2.81 -12.81
C ILE A 176 -12.27 1.30 -12.99
N LEU A 177 -12.98 0.77 -13.97
CA LEU A 177 -12.95 -0.65 -14.26
C LEU A 177 -11.65 -1.02 -14.98
N LEU A 178 -10.86 -1.91 -14.37
CA LEU A 178 -9.63 -2.43 -14.99
C LEU A 178 -9.85 -3.75 -15.71
N ALA A 179 -10.70 -4.58 -15.15
CA ALA A 179 -11.09 -5.88 -15.67
C ALA A 179 -12.40 -6.28 -15.02
N GLU A 180 -13.05 -7.31 -15.54
CA GLU A 180 -14.30 -7.78 -14.96
C GLU A 180 -14.11 -8.08 -13.46
N GLY A 181 -14.90 -7.44 -12.61
CA GLY A 181 -14.85 -7.60 -11.17
C GLY A 181 -13.67 -6.89 -10.47
N VAL A 182 -12.87 -6.08 -11.18
CA VAL A 182 -11.75 -5.36 -10.59
C VAL A 182 -11.82 -3.88 -10.96
N LYS A 183 -12.02 -3.04 -9.95
CA LYS A 183 -12.07 -1.60 -10.18
C LYS A 183 -11.27 -0.81 -9.15
N VAL A 184 -10.71 0.30 -9.60
CA VAL A 184 -9.98 1.25 -8.77
C VAL A 184 -10.99 2.12 -8.03
N LEU A 185 -10.80 2.26 -6.72
CA LEU A 185 -11.51 3.21 -5.89
C LEU A 185 -10.61 4.42 -5.66
N ASN A 186 -11.11 5.60 -5.97
CA ASN A 186 -10.40 6.85 -5.73
C ASN A 186 -10.76 7.38 -4.35
N PHE A 187 -9.85 7.23 -3.40
CA PHE A 187 -10.05 7.69 -2.04
C PHE A 187 -9.66 9.17 -1.84
N GLY A 188 -8.89 9.74 -2.78
CA GLY A 188 -8.42 11.11 -2.66
C GLY A 188 -7.41 11.30 -1.54
N SER A 189 -7.33 12.54 -1.03
CA SER A 189 -6.40 12.87 0.06
C SER A 189 -6.85 12.28 1.39
N GLY A 190 -5.89 11.89 2.20
CA GLY A 190 -6.09 11.31 3.52
C GLY A 190 -4.74 11.02 4.15
N HIS A 191 -4.34 9.76 4.22
CA HIS A 191 -3.02 9.34 4.68
C HIS A 191 -1.90 9.99 3.86
N ALA A 192 -2.08 10.14 2.55
CA ALA A 192 -1.17 10.79 1.63
C ALA A 192 -1.94 11.81 0.78
N TRP A 193 -1.27 12.45 -0.19
CA TRP A 193 -1.91 13.46 -1.06
C TRP A 193 -3.03 12.87 -1.92
N GLY A 194 -2.88 11.62 -2.34
CA GLY A 194 -3.89 10.93 -3.13
C GLY A 194 -3.79 9.42 -2.97
N MET A 195 -4.85 8.81 -2.45
CA MET A 195 -4.93 7.38 -2.16
C MET A 195 -5.84 6.69 -3.16
N LEU A 196 -5.44 5.50 -3.57
CA LEU A 196 -6.26 4.57 -4.35
C LEU A 196 -6.41 3.26 -3.60
N GLY A 197 -7.53 2.60 -3.81
CA GLY A 197 -7.75 1.22 -3.40
C GLY A 197 -8.29 0.40 -4.55
N LEU A 198 -8.53 -0.88 -4.31
CA LEU A 198 -9.21 -1.75 -5.27
C LEU A 198 -10.44 -2.39 -4.64
N HIS A 199 -11.48 -2.53 -5.45
CA HIS A 199 -12.59 -3.42 -5.16
C HIS A 199 -12.52 -4.61 -6.10
N VAL A 200 -12.41 -5.81 -5.52
CA VAL A 200 -12.26 -7.06 -6.27
C VAL A 200 -13.44 -7.97 -5.93
N GLU A 201 -14.17 -8.39 -6.95
CA GLU A 201 -15.23 -9.41 -6.82
C GLU A 201 -14.69 -10.72 -7.35
N LEU A 202 -14.61 -11.72 -6.48
CA LEU A 202 -14.18 -13.07 -6.83
C LEU A 202 -15.37 -14.02 -6.80
N PRO A 203 -15.45 -14.98 -7.74
CA PRO A 203 -16.61 -15.86 -7.84
C PRO A 203 -16.95 -16.65 -6.57
N GLU A 204 -15.97 -17.13 -5.85
CA GLU A 204 -16.17 -17.94 -4.63
C GLU A 204 -15.98 -17.12 -3.36
N THR A 205 -14.94 -16.30 -3.30
CA THR A 205 -14.60 -15.51 -2.11
C THR A 205 -15.57 -14.35 -1.90
N GLY A 206 -16.13 -13.81 -2.98
CA GLY A 206 -16.95 -12.61 -2.94
C GLY A 206 -16.13 -11.33 -3.00
N GLY A 207 -16.68 -10.24 -2.48
CA GLY A 207 -16.07 -8.92 -2.56
C GLY A 207 -14.95 -8.70 -1.54
N ILE A 208 -13.89 -8.05 -2.01
CA ILE A 208 -12.74 -7.64 -1.19
C ILE A 208 -12.42 -6.19 -1.52
N ILE A 209 -12.28 -5.36 -0.50
CA ILE A 209 -11.76 -3.99 -0.66
C ILE A 209 -10.33 -3.98 -0.15
N LEU A 210 -9.39 -3.69 -1.04
CA LEU A 210 -7.98 -3.50 -0.67
C LEU A 210 -7.81 -2.03 -0.28
N ALA A 211 -7.79 -1.76 1.03
CA ALA A 211 -7.78 -0.40 1.55
C ALA A 211 -6.38 0.23 1.60
N SER A 212 -5.33 -0.59 1.63
CA SER A 212 -3.98 -0.10 1.88
C SER A 212 -3.94 0.80 3.11
N ASP A 213 -3.17 1.87 3.07
CA ASP A 213 -2.99 2.78 4.20
C ASP A 213 -4.15 3.77 4.40
N ALA A 214 -5.20 3.65 3.59
CA ALA A 214 -6.45 4.33 3.92
C ALA A 214 -7.04 3.81 5.25
N ILE A 215 -6.71 2.56 5.62
CA ILE A 215 -7.02 1.99 6.94
C ILE A 215 -5.89 1.03 7.32
N TYR A 216 -5.07 1.39 8.30
CA TYR A 216 -3.96 0.54 8.72
C TYR A 216 -4.41 -0.78 9.34
N THR A 217 -5.36 -0.72 10.28
CA THR A 217 -5.74 -1.86 11.12
C THR A 217 -7.23 -1.83 11.45
N ALA A 218 -7.74 -2.92 12.00
CA ALA A 218 -9.10 -2.99 12.53
C ALA A 218 -9.34 -1.94 13.62
N GLU A 219 -8.33 -1.64 14.45
CA GLU A 219 -8.42 -0.59 15.46
C GLU A 219 -8.61 0.78 14.83
N SER A 220 -7.92 1.07 13.72
CA SER A 220 -8.08 2.31 12.95
C SER A 220 -9.48 2.42 12.36
N TYR A 221 -10.02 1.29 11.91
CA TYR A 221 -11.33 1.20 11.26
C TYR A 221 -12.47 1.51 12.23
N GLY A 222 -12.38 0.99 13.44
CA GLY A 222 -13.40 1.16 14.45
C GLY A 222 -14.76 0.53 14.13
N PRO A 223 -15.89 1.15 14.48
CA PRO A 223 -16.06 2.46 15.13
C PRO A 223 -15.61 2.46 16.61
N PRO A 224 -15.12 3.58 17.15
CA PRO A 224 -14.84 4.84 16.48
C PRO A 224 -13.56 4.78 15.60
N ILE A 225 -13.50 5.62 14.58
CA ILE A 225 -12.32 5.74 13.73
C ILE A 225 -11.17 6.32 14.55
N LYS A 226 -10.00 5.67 14.46
CA LYS A 226 -8.76 6.17 15.09
C LYS A 226 -7.75 6.52 13.99
N PRO A 227 -7.55 7.80 13.71
CA PRO A 227 -6.65 8.21 12.63
C PRO A 227 -5.18 7.94 12.97
N PRO A 228 -4.34 7.76 11.95
CA PRO A 228 -2.90 7.58 12.15
C PRO A 228 -2.20 8.90 12.45
N GLY A 229 -0.96 8.82 12.92
CA GLY A 229 -0.07 9.97 13.01
C GLY A 229 0.49 10.37 11.66
N ILE A 230 0.68 9.40 10.75
CA ILE A 230 1.06 9.69 9.35
C ILE A 230 -0.20 10.03 8.59
N ILE A 231 -0.48 11.31 8.48
CA ILE A 231 -1.71 11.81 7.86
C ILE A 231 -1.47 13.17 7.22
N TYR A 232 -2.00 13.34 6.03
CA TYR A 232 -1.92 14.60 5.28
C TYR A 232 -3.22 15.40 5.41
N ASP A 233 -4.37 14.73 5.29
CA ASP A 233 -5.69 15.35 5.33
C ASP A 233 -6.59 14.55 6.27
N SER A 234 -6.79 15.05 7.47
CA SER A 234 -7.56 14.35 8.50
C SER A 234 -9.04 14.22 8.15
N LEU A 235 -9.65 15.23 7.56
CA LEU A 235 -11.05 15.16 7.12
C LEU A 235 -11.21 14.19 5.98
N GLY A 236 -10.31 14.24 5.00
CA GLY A 236 -10.28 13.28 3.90
C GLY A 236 -10.14 11.84 4.38
N TYR A 237 -9.26 11.61 5.37
CA TYR A 237 -9.08 10.29 5.97
C TYR A 237 -10.38 9.78 6.59
N MET A 238 -11.03 10.58 7.42
CA MET A 238 -12.28 10.21 8.09
C MET A 238 -13.38 9.89 7.07
N ASN A 239 -13.52 10.73 6.06
CA ASN A 239 -14.50 10.54 4.99
C ASN A 239 -14.22 9.25 4.20
N THR A 240 -12.95 8.96 3.93
CA THR A 240 -12.55 7.73 3.22
C THR A 240 -12.91 6.48 4.03
N VAL A 241 -12.63 6.47 5.32
CA VAL A 241 -12.96 5.31 6.19
C VAL A 241 -14.47 5.07 6.19
N GLU A 242 -15.27 6.12 6.32
CA GLU A 242 -16.74 6.01 6.27
C GLU A 242 -17.22 5.52 4.91
N ARG A 243 -16.61 6.00 3.83
CA ARG A 243 -16.93 5.55 2.47
C ARG A 243 -16.61 4.07 2.30
N ILE A 244 -15.45 3.62 2.74
CA ILE A 244 -15.06 2.20 2.68
C ILE A 244 -16.05 1.34 3.45
N ARG A 245 -16.44 1.77 4.65
CA ARG A 245 -17.44 1.07 5.46
C ARG A 245 -18.76 0.92 4.72
N ARG A 246 -19.22 2.00 4.10
CA ARG A 246 -20.47 2.00 3.32
C ARG A 246 -20.38 1.05 2.11
N ILE A 247 -19.29 1.13 1.34
CA ILE A 247 -19.10 0.22 0.19
C ILE A 247 -19.06 -1.23 0.66
N ALA A 248 -18.36 -1.52 1.77
CA ALA A 248 -18.28 -2.86 2.32
C ALA A 248 -19.67 -3.42 2.69
N GLN A 249 -20.50 -2.59 3.30
CA GLN A 249 -21.88 -2.97 3.65
C GLN A 249 -22.75 -3.18 2.42
N GLU A 250 -22.73 -2.25 1.47
CA GLU A 250 -23.53 -2.30 0.26
C GLU A 250 -23.18 -3.47 -0.66
N THR A 251 -21.89 -3.80 -0.75
CA THR A 251 -21.38 -4.87 -1.63
C THR A 251 -21.11 -6.18 -0.90
N LYS A 252 -21.34 -6.22 0.43
CA LYS A 252 -21.04 -7.37 1.30
C LYS A 252 -19.59 -7.81 1.15
N SER A 253 -18.68 -6.83 1.10
CA SER A 253 -17.24 -7.08 0.93
C SER A 253 -16.50 -7.11 2.24
N GLN A 254 -15.44 -7.92 2.27
CA GLN A 254 -14.42 -7.84 3.31
C GLN A 254 -13.57 -6.59 3.09
N VAL A 255 -13.08 -6.00 4.16
CA VAL A 255 -12.09 -4.92 4.07
C VAL A 255 -10.73 -5.48 4.50
N TRP A 256 -9.76 -5.42 3.59
CA TRP A 256 -8.39 -5.83 3.88
C TRP A 256 -7.56 -4.58 4.18
N PHE A 257 -7.02 -4.54 5.39
CA PHE A 257 -6.26 -3.41 5.91
C PHE A 257 -4.82 -3.43 5.42
N GLY A 258 -4.18 -2.26 5.41
CA GLY A 258 -2.83 -2.13 4.92
C GLY A 258 -1.77 -2.85 5.76
N HIS A 259 -1.92 -2.81 7.09
CA HIS A 259 -0.86 -3.25 8.01
C HIS A 259 -1.39 -3.90 9.29
N ASP A 260 -2.47 -4.66 9.21
CA ASP A 260 -3.03 -5.35 10.37
C ASP A 260 -2.38 -6.72 10.54
N ALA A 261 -1.53 -6.87 11.56
CA ALA A 261 -0.81 -8.10 11.82
C ALA A 261 -1.73 -9.30 12.12
N GLU A 262 -2.82 -9.07 12.85
CA GLU A 262 -3.77 -10.14 13.19
C GLU A 262 -4.57 -10.58 11.98
N GLN A 263 -5.02 -9.65 11.14
CA GLN A 263 -5.69 -9.99 9.90
C GLN A 263 -4.74 -10.72 8.96
N PHE A 264 -3.50 -10.24 8.83
CA PHE A 264 -2.51 -10.83 7.94
C PHE A 264 -2.22 -12.29 8.28
N LYS A 265 -2.17 -12.64 9.57
CA LYS A 265 -1.97 -14.03 10.01
C LYS A 265 -3.04 -14.96 9.45
N LYS A 266 -4.25 -14.47 9.25
CA LYS A 266 -5.39 -15.25 8.75
C LYS A 266 -5.43 -15.35 7.24
N PHE A 267 -4.68 -14.52 6.52
CA PHE A 267 -4.63 -14.59 5.06
C PHE A 267 -3.93 -15.86 4.60
N ARG A 268 -4.47 -16.47 3.55
CA ARG A 268 -3.76 -17.48 2.78
C ARG A 268 -2.71 -16.75 1.94
N LYS A 269 -1.43 -17.01 2.21
CA LYS A 269 -0.32 -16.38 1.48
C LYS A 269 -0.09 -17.10 0.15
N SER A 270 0.61 -16.44 -0.76
CA SER A 270 0.90 -16.97 -2.10
C SER A 270 1.66 -18.29 -2.09
N THR A 271 2.41 -18.59 -1.02
CA THR A 271 3.08 -19.86 -0.82
C THR A 271 2.13 -21.01 -0.43
N GLU A 272 0.91 -20.68 -0.03
CA GLU A 272 -0.11 -21.60 0.43
C GLU A 272 -1.26 -21.79 -0.58
N GLY A 273 -1.42 -20.84 -1.49
CA GLY A 273 -2.50 -20.86 -2.48
C GLY A 273 -3.01 -19.47 -2.85
N TYR A 274 -4.29 -19.39 -3.15
CA TYR A 274 -4.92 -18.16 -3.68
C TYR A 274 -6.39 -18.12 -3.28
N TYR A 275 -7.00 -16.95 -3.54
CA TYR A 275 -8.46 -16.74 -3.45
C TYR A 275 -9.05 -16.69 -4.85
N GLU A 276 -10.25 -17.25 -5.04
CA GLU A 276 -10.98 -17.21 -6.32
C GLU A 276 -12.50 -17.07 -6.15
#